data_d9b0a7a674ed9fec6417485bec86ded3
#
_entry.id   d9b0a7a674ed9fec6417485bec86ded3
#
_cell.length_a   1.000
_cell.length_b   1.000
_cell.length_c   1.000
_cell.angle_alpha   90.00
_cell.angle_beta   90.00
_cell.angle_gamma   90.00
#
_symmetry.space_group_name_H-M   'P 1'
#
loop_
_entity.id
_entity.type
_entity.pdbx_description
1 polymer ?
#
loop_
_entity_poly.entity_id
_entity_poly.type
_entity_poly.pdbx_seq_one_letter_code
_entity_poly.pdbx_strand_id
1 'polypeptide(L)'
;AKNKGCRVGISTSVSVDHATPAAFYAHQGQRSSYYNVGLDLIDANFDFYAGSDFLDPTNKKAAGSNSESLYTLVDKAGYTIARGYKDYQKKAKKSDKLILLQPATATDNSAIPYAIDRKKGDMTLTEITRAGINFLSKDLSKGFFLMVEGGKIDWACHSNDAATVFHEVMDMDNAIKVAYEFYEQHPDETLIVVTADHETGGIVLGKGPYTLNLQALKSQKVSESGYTKIVNELRKKYKNQVPWEVIKQSLKDNFGFWDSIQLNEKQEASLKKVYDESFSGKEIDLTKSEYQQDEPLAAEAKRILDDIALVGWTLSLIHI
;
A
#
# COMPACT_ATOMS: atom_id res chain seq x y z
N ALA A 1 12.51 1.92 -23.86
CA ALA A 1 11.17 1.82 -24.46
C ALA A 1 10.80 3.14 -25.14
N LYS A 2 10.66 4.26 -24.42
CA LYS A 2 10.20 5.56 -24.96
C LYS A 2 11.03 6.03 -26.18
N ASN A 3 12.35 6.02 -26.07
CA ASN A 3 13.26 6.42 -27.18
C ASN A 3 13.18 5.51 -28.42
N LYS A 4 12.54 4.35 -28.30
CA LYS A 4 12.27 3.43 -29.43
C LYS A 4 10.83 3.55 -29.96
N GLY A 5 10.09 4.56 -29.52
CA GLY A 5 8.73 4.81 -29.94
C GLY A 5 7.64 4.00 -29.22
N CYS A 6 8.02 3.14 -28.25
CA CYS A 6 7.06 2.40 -27.45
C CYS A 6 6.29 3.35 -26.50
N ARG A 7 5.06 3.02 -26.20
CA ARG A 7 4.31 3.65 -25.11
C ARG A 7 4.82 3.18 -23.76
N VAL A 8 4.82 4.04 -22.76
CA VAL A 8 5.38 3.72 -21.43
C VAL A 8 4.36 4.05 -20.35
N GLY A 9 4.19 3.10 -19.42
CA GLY A 9 3.40 3.28 -18.22
C GLY A 9 4.15 2.86 -16.97
N ILE A 10 3.95 3.60 -15.88
CA ILE A 10 4.47 3.32 -14.55
C ILE A 10 3.31 3.33 -13.56
N SER A 11 3.14 2.22 -12.83
CA SER A 11 2.00 2.01 -11.95
C SER A 11 2.44 1.45 -10.61
N THR A 12 1.74 1.84 -9.56
CA THR A 12 2.08 1.42 -8.20
C THR A 12 0.83 1.40 -7.30
N SER A 13 0.90 0.66 -6.20
CA SER A 13 -0.08 0.73 -5.10
C SER A 13 0.22 1.83 -4.09
N VAL A 14 1.39 2.49 -4.18
CA VAL A 14 1.78 3.65 -3.37
C VAL A 14 1.64 4.96 -4.17
N SER A 15 2.23 6.06 -3.72
CA SER A 15 2.18 7.33 -4.46
C SER A 15 2.96 7.27 -5.77
N VAL A 16 2.51 8.02 -6.77
CA VAL A 16 3.14 8.02 -8.11
C VAL A 16 4.58 8.53 -8.07
N ASP A 17 4.93 9.32 -7.06
CA ASP A 17 6.24 9.92 -6.81
C ASP A 17 7.05 9.19 -5.72
N HIS A 18 6.62 7.97 -5.31
CA HIS A 18 7.39 7.12 -4.40
C HIS A 18 8.70 6.63 -5.07
N ALA A 19 9.65 6.13 -4.26
CA ALA A 19 11.00 5.79 -4.72
C ALA A 19 11.04 4.81 -5.89
N THR A 20 10.28 3.72 -5.82
CA THR A 20 10.28 2.67 -6.86
C THR A 20 9.72 3.16 -8.20
N PRO A 21 8.51 3.74 -8.29
CA PRO A 21 8.06 4.31 -9.56
C PRO A 21 8.99 5.44 -10.03
N ALA A 22 9.48 6.30 -9.12
CA ALA A 22 10.38 7.40 -9.45
C ALA A 22 11.71 6.93 -10.07
N ALA A 23 12.23 5.76 -9.70
CA ALA A 23 13.46 5.21 -10.28
C ALA A 23 13.39 5.02 -11.80
N PHE A 24 12.20 4.97 -12.39
CA PHE A 24 12.00 4.84 -13.84
C PHE A 24 12.02 6.17 -14.59
N TYR A 25 11.89 7.30 -13.90
CA TYR A 25 11.76 8.61 -14.56
C TYR A 25 12.47 9.77 -13.85
N ALA A 26 12.77 9.68 -12.56
CA ALA A 26 13.32 10.79 -11.78
C ALA A 26 14.86 10.77 -11.72
N HIS A 27 15.45 11.97 -11.54
CA HIS A 27 16.90 12.18 -11.44
C HIS A 27 17.28 13.00 -10.20
N GLN A 28 16.51 12.84 -9.10
CA GLN A 28 16.73 13.57 -7.86
C GLN A 28 17.74 12.87 -6.95
N GLY A 29 18.60 13.64 -6.28
CA GLY A 29 19.57 13.11 -5.31
C GLY A 29 18.95 12.63 -3.99
N GLN A 30 17.71 12.98 -3.70
CA GLN A 30 16.98 12.59 -2.49
C GLN A 30 15.55 12.19 -2.82
N ARG A 31 15.12 11.01 -2.34
CA ARG A 31 13.75 10.49 -2.55
C ARG A 31 12.66 11.40 -1.95
N SER A 32 12.99 12.14 -0.89
CA SER A 32 12.05 13.04 -0.21
C SER A 32 11.79 14.36 -0.95
N SER A 33 12.45 14.62 -2.08
CA SER A 33 12.23 15.78 -2.94
C SER A 33 10.99 15.59 -3.82
N TYR A 34 9.85 15.19 -3.23
CA TYR A 34 8.65 14.72 -3.93
C TYR A 34 8.11 15.69 -4.97
N TYR A 35 8.13 17.01 -4.70
CA TYR A 35 7.71 17.99 -5.71
C TYR A 35 8.62 17.95 -6.95
N ASN A 36 9.94 17.86 -6.77
CA ASN A 36 10.88 17.77 -7.89
C ASN A 36 10.77 16.41 -8.62
N VAL A 37 10.53 15.32 -7.88
CA VAL A 37 10.21 14.01 -8.48
C VAL A 37 8.96 14.12 -9.35
N GLY A 38 7.94 14.87 -8.90
CA GLY A 38 6.75 15.16 -9.71
C GLY A 38 7.02 16.00 -10.96
N LEU A 39 8.01 16.91 -10.91
CA LEU A 39 8.47 17.64 -12.11
C LEU A 39 9.17 16.69 -13.10
N ASP A 40 10.05 15.81 -12.60
CA ASP A 40 10.72 14.81 -13.43
C ASP A 40 9.72 13.83 -14.09
N LEU A 41 8.60 13.51 -13.43
CA LEU A 41 7.50 12.75 -14.04
C LEU A 41 6.96 13.44 -15.29
N ILE A 42 6.78 14.76 -15.23
CA ILE A 42 6.30 15.56 -16.36
C ILE A 42 7.34 15.57 -17.49
N ASP A 43 8.62 15.77 -17.15
CA ASP A 43 9.73 15.83 -18.11
C ASP A 43 9.99 14.48 -18.80
N ALA A 44 9.81 13.37 -18.09
CA ALA A 44 9.88 12.02 -18.67
C ALA A 44 8.82 11.78 -19.74
N ASN A 45 7.71 12.47 -19.61
CA ASN A 45 6.64 12.51 -20.61
C ASN A 45 6.15 11.13 -21.05
N PHE A 46 5.96 10.20 -20.08
CA PHE A 46 5.42 8.87 -20.35
C PHE A 46 3.90 8.94 -20.60
N ASP A 47 3.33 7.88 -21.12
CA ASP A 47 1.96 7.89 -21.61
C ASP A 47 0.94 7.62 -20.49
N PHE A 48 1.35 6.88 -19.45
CA PHE A 48 0.47 6.46 -18.37
C PHE A 48 1.20 6.43 -17.03
N TYR A 49 0.57 6.99 -16.00
CA TYR A 49 0.98 6.81 -14.61
C TYR A 49 -0.23 6.41 -13.77
N ALA A 50 -0.01 5.60 -12.73
CA ALA A 50 -1.06 5.26 -11.79
C ALA A 50 -0.50 5.02 -10.38
N GLY A 51 -1.25 5.48 -9.39
CA GLY A 51 -0.90 5.31 -7.97
C GLY A 51 -1.95 5.97 -7.07
N SER A 52 -1.58 6.17 -5.79
CA SER A 52 -2.50 6.84 -4.86
C SER A 52 -2.67 8.32 -5.18
N ASP A 53 -1.61 9.10 -5.12
CA ASP A 53 -1.60 10.53 -5.42
C ASP A 53 -0.15 11.04 -5.49
N PHE A 54 0.05 12.36 -5.47
CA PHE A 54 1.32 13.03 -5.22
C PHE A 54 1.51 13.31 -3.73
N LEU A 55 2.70 13.11 -3.18
CA LEU A 55 3.00 13.33 -1.76
C LEU A 55 3.18 14.83 -1.42
N ASP A 56 3.79 15.59 -2.31
CA ASP A 56 3.94 17.03 -2.12
C ASP A 56 3.56 17.83 -3.37
N PRO A 57 2.27 17.86 -3.76
CA PRO A 57 1.85 18.47 -5.01
C PRO A 57 2.00 19.99 -5.07
N THR A 58 2.26 20.66 -3.94
CA THR A 58 2.34 22.12 -3.83
C THR A 58 3.66 22.63 -3.28
N ASN A 59 4.67 21.75 -3.18
CA ASN A 59 6.00 22.08 -2.65
C ASN A 59 5.98 22.71 -1.25
N LYS A 60 5.17 22.16 -0.37
CA LYS A 60 5.00 22.68 1.01
C LYS A 60 6.29 22.64 1.84
N LYS A 61 7.21 21.72 1.52
CA LYS A 61 8.49 21.58 2.23
C LYS A 61 9.48 22.72 1.92
N ALA A 62 9.33 23.43 0.81
CA ALA A 62 10.15 24.60 0.48
C ALA A 62 9.53 25.85 1.09
N ALA A 63 10.05 26.27 2.25
CA ALA A 63 9.56 27.46 2.94
C ALA A 63 9.51 28.69 2.03
N GLY A 64 8.33 29.31 1.93
CA GLY A 64 8.13 30.53 1.13
C GLY A 64 8.01 30.30 -0.38
N SER A 65 7.91 29.07 -0.85
CA SER A 65 7.73 28.80 -2.28
C SER A 65 6.29 29.11 -2.74
N ASN A 66 6.18 29.88 -3.82
CA ASN A 66 4.94 30.08 -4.59
C ASN A 66 4.91 29.09 -5.77
N SER A 67 5.32 27.85 -5.57
CA SER A 67 5.36 26.85 -6.61
C SER A 67 3.96 26.54 -7.13
N GLU A 68 3.84 26.44 -8.44
CA GLU A 68 2.59 26.02 -9.07
C GLU A 68 2.28 24.55 -8.72
N SER A 69 1.01 24.22 -8.52
CA SER A 69 0.64 22.85 -8.16
C SER A 69 1.00 21.84 -9.27
N LEU A 70 1.53 20.68 -8.90
CA LEU A 70 1.78 19.58 -9.83
C LEU A 70 0.51 19.21 -10.63
N TYR A 71 -0.67 19.30 -10.03
CA TYR A 71 -1.92 19.06 -10.77
C TYR A 71 -2.12 20.03 -11.93
N THR A 72 -1.78 21.30 -11.74
CA THR A 72 -1.84 22.30 -12.82
C THR A 72 -0.74 22.06 -13.87
N LEU A 73 0.45 21.70 -13.42
CA LEU A 73 1.59 21.45 -14.32
C LEU A 73 1.37 20.23 -15.20
N VAL A 74 0.84 19.13 -14.66
CA VAL A 74 0.52 17.92 -15.45
C VAL A 74 -0.62 18.17 -16.44
N ASP A 75 -1.62 18.99 -16.08
CA ASP A 75 -2.68 19.41 -17.00
C ASP A 75 -2.11 20.22 -18.16
N LYS A 76 -1.28 21.23 -17.88
CA LYS A 76 -0.55 22.01 -18.89
C LYS A 76 0.34 21.16 -19.81
N ALA A 77 0.90 20.06 -19.26
CA ALA A 77 1.70 19.11 -20.01
C ALA A 77 0.84 18.12 -20.84
N GLY A 78 -0.48 18.27 -20.84
CA GLY A 78 -1.43 17.50 -21.64
C GLY A 78 -1.83 16.15 -21.02
N TYR A 79 -1.64 15.99 -19.71
CA TYR A 79 -2.16 14.81 -19.01
C TYR A 79 -3.60 15.00 -18.58
N THR A 80 -4.41 13.98 -18.78
CA THR A 80 -5.73 13.89 -18.17
C THR A 80 -5.59 13.20 -16.81
N ILE A 81 -6.04 13.86 -15.74
CA ILE A 81 -6.14 13.23 -14.42
C ILE A 81 -7.48 12.52 -14.29
N ALA A 82 -7.46 11.23 -14.00
CA ALA A 82 -8.62 10.42 -13.63
C ALA A 82 -8.57 10.06 -12.14
N ARG A 83 -9.68 10.26 -11.43
CA ARG A 83 -9.82 9.99 -9.99
C ARG A 83 -10.65 8.74 -9.75
N GLY A 84 -9.99 7.60 -9.53
CA GLY A 84 -10.60 6.28 -9.40
C GLY A 84 -10.93 5.62 -10.73
N TYR A 85 -11.12 4.29 -10.69
CA TYR A 85 -11.27 3.47 -11.89
C TYR A 85 -12.49 3.83 -12.74
N LYS A 86 -13.60 4.21 -12.11
CA LYS A 86 -14.81 4.65 -12.85
C LYS A 86 -14.60 5.94 -13.65
N ASP A 87 -13.83 6.88 -13.11
CA ASP A 87 -13.50 8.12 -13.81
C ASP A 87 -12.50 7.86 -14.94
N TYR A 88 -11.54 6.96 -14.71
CA TYR A 88 -10.65 6.45 -15.75
C TYR A 88 -11.44 5.91 -16.95
N GLN A 89 -12.42 5.04 -16.73
CA GLN A 89 -13.23 4.46 -17.81
C GLN A 89 -13.94 5.52 -18.69
N LYS A 90 -14.32 6.64 -18.08
CA LYS A 90 -14.98 7.76 -18.82
C LYS A 90 -13.98 8.58 -19.64
N LYS A 91 -12.78 8.80 -19.10
CA LYS A 91 -11.79 9.73 -19.65
C LYS A 91 -10.80 9.08 -20.60
N ALA A 92 -10.44 7.82 -20.34
CA ALA A 92 -9.35 7.13 -21.02
C ALA A 92 -9.44 7.15 -22.54
N LYS A 93 -10.64 6.97 -23.13
CA LYS A 93 -10.81 6.92 -24.60
C LYS A 93 -10.43 8.22 -25.30
N LYS A 94 -10.55 9.37 -24.61
CA LYS A 94 -10.34 10.72 -25.16
C LYS A 94 -8.98 11.31 -24.78
N SER A 95 -8.17 10.57 -24.04
CA SER A 95 -6.90 11.06 -23.50
C SER A 95 -5.72 10.43 -24.26
N ASP A 96 -4.74 11.25 -24.58
CA ASP A 96 -3.46 10.80 -25.16
C ASP A 96 -2.45 10.41 -24.09
N LYS A 97 -2.45 11.15 -22.97
CA LYS A 97 -1.67 10.86 -21.77
C LYS A 97 -2.58 10.89 -20.54
N LEU A 98 -2.35 10.01 -19.57
CA LEU A 98 -3.25 9.88 -18.43
C LEU A 98 -2.51 9.58 -17.14
N ILE A 99 -2.94 10.23 -16.07
CA ILE A 99 -2.55 9.88 -14.68
C ILE A 99 -3.80 9.40 -13.95
N LEU A 100 -3.78 8.13 -13.53
CA LEU A 100 -4.85 7.52 -12.72
C LEU A 100 -4.47 7.60 -11.25
N LEU A 101 -5.22 8.40 -10.49
CA LEU A 101 -5.06 8.56 -9.05
C LEU A 101 -6.27 7.99 -8.32
N GLN A 102 -6.11 7.69 -7.02
CA GLN A 102 -7.23 7.25 -6.20
C GLN A 102 -8.35 8.30 -6.15
N PRO A 103 -9.58 7.92 -5.71
CA PRO A 103 -10.70 8.87 -5.58
C PRO A 103 -10.33 10.06 -4.71
N ALA A 104 -10.84 11.23 -5.05
CA ALA A 104 -10.60 12.47 -4.29
C ALA A 104 -11.13 12.42 -2.83
N THR A 105 -11.94 11.43 -2.51
CA THR A 105 -12.43 11.16 -1.16
C THR A 105 -11.43 10.39 -0.28
N ALA A 106 -10.33 9.90 -0.85
CA ALA A 106 -9.27 9.28 -0.10
C ALA A 106 -8.62 10.30 0.85
N THR A 107 -8.33 9.85 2.07
CA THR A 107 -7.76 10.71 3.12
C THR A 107 -6.25 10.53 3.28
N ASP A 108 -5.70 9.51 2.64
CA ASP A 108 -4.27 9.18 2.63
C ASP A 108 -3.76 9.22 1.19
N ASN A 109 -2.78 10.07 0.93
CA ASN A 109 -2.18 10.23 -0.39
C ASN A 109 -0.96 9.32 -0.59
N SER A 110 -0.45 8.69 0.47
CA SER A 110 0.78 7.91 0.42
C SER A 110 0.62 6.58 -0.30
N ALA A 111 -0.55 5.95 -0.16
CA ALA A 111 -0.86 4.68 -0.80
C ALA A 111 -2.37 4.47 -0.96
N ILE A 112 -2.77 3.57 -1.86
CA ILE A 112 -4.14 3.02 -1.83
C ILE A 112 -4.29 2.16 -0.55
N PRO A 113 -5.53 1.96 -0.03
CA PRO A 113 -5.73 1.15 1.16
C PRO A 113 -5.15 -0.25 1.03
N TYR A 114 -4.65 -0.83 2.13
CA TYR A 114 -4.29 -2.24 2.16
C TYR A 114 -5.44 -3.12 1.67
N ALA A 115 -5.13 -4.21 0.98
CA ALA A 115 -6.15 -5.11 0.43
C ALA A 115 -7.11 -5.63 1.50
N ILE A 116 -6.60 -5.90 2.72
CA ILE A 116 -7.38 -6.32 3.88
C ILE A 116 -8.31 -5.21 4.43
N ASP A 117 -7.97 -3.93 4.24
CA ASP A 117 -8.70 -2.77 4.75
C ASP A 117 -9.68 -2.16 3.73
N ARG A 118 -9.63 -2.61 2.48
CA ARG A 118 -10.39 -2.01 1.36
C ARG A 118 -11.88 -2.02 1.57
N LYS A 119 -12.48 -0.91 1.19
CA LYS A 119 -13.92 -0.71 1.14
C LYS A 119 -14.42 -0.68 -0.30
N LYS A 120 -15.71 -0.82 -0.49
CA LYS A 120 -16.32 -0.71 -1.81
C LYS A 120 -16.05 0.66 -2.43
N GLY A 121 -15.36 0.66 -3.56
CA GLY A 121 -15.01 1.86 -4.31
C GLY A 121 -13.56 2.29 -4.20
N ASP A 122 -12.79 1.69 -3.28
CA ASP A 122 -11.34 1.84 -3.27
C ASP A 122 -10.71 1.20 -4.50
N MET A 123 -9.65 1.80 -5.02
CA MET A 123 -8.90 1.22 -6.15
C MET A 123 -8.14 -0.03 -5.72
N THR A 124 -7.98 -0.95 -6.64
CA THR A 124 -7.18 -2.17 -6.50
C THR A 124 -5.98 -2.13 -7.46
N LEU A 125 -4.93 -2.87 -7.14
CA LEU A 125 -3.80 -3.02 -8.07
C LEU A 125 -4.23 -3.72 -9.36
N THR A 126 -5.20 -4.63 -9.29
CA THR A 126 -5.87 -5.25 -10.46
C THR A 126 -6.49 -4.21 -11.39
N GLU A 127 -7.24 -3.23 -10.85
CA GLU A 127 -7.84 -2.16 -11.65
C GLU A 127 -6.78 -1.24 -12.27
N ILE A 128 -5.74 -0.91 -11.49
CA ILE A 128 -4.60 -0.11 -11.96
C ILE A 128 -3.90 -0.81 -13.13
N THR A 129 -3.59 -2.10 -12.97
CA THR A 129 -2.94 -2.90 -14.03
C THR A 129 -3.79 -3.00 -15.29
N ARG A 130 -5.07 -3.29 -15.13
CA ARG A 130 -6.04 -3.34 -16.25
C ARG A 130 -6.14 -1.99 -16.95
N ALA A 131 -6.15 -0.89 -16.18
CA ALA A 131 -6.15 0.46 -16.75
C ALA A 131 -4.88 0.72 -17.57
N GLY A 132 -3.70 0.37 -17.05
CA GLY A 132 -2.42 0.55 -17.74
C GLY A 132 -2.37 -0.23 -19.04
N ILE A 133 -2.68 -1.53 -19.02
CA ILE A 133 -2.70 -2.39 -20.22
C ILE A 133 -3.68 -1.83 -21.24
N ASN A 134 -4.94 -1.57 -20.86
CA ASN A 134 -5.96 -1.08 -21.78
C ASN A 134 -5.61 0.29 -22.37
N PHE A 135 -4.95 1.15 -21.60
CA PHE A 135 -4.55 2.47 -22.07
C PHE A 135 -3.38 2.41 -23.04
N LEU A 136 -2.37 1.61 -22.72
CA LEU A 136 -1.14 1.51 -23.52
C LEU A 136 -1.34 0.68 -24.80
N SER A 137 -2.22 -0.31 -24.78
CA SER A 137 -2.52 -1.18 -25.93
C SER A 137 -3.50 -0.58 -26.94
N LYS A 138 -3.92 0.68 -26.79
CA LYS A 138 -4.78 1.35 -27.79
C LYS A 138 -4.19 1.37 -29.20
N ASP A 139 -2.88 1.38 -29.31
CA ASP A 139 -2.13 1.27 -30.56
C ASP A 139 -1.01 0.26 -30.38
N LEU A 140 -1.29 -0.98 -30.72
CA LEU A 140 -0.34 -2.11 -30.59
C LEU A 140 0.81 -2.01 -31.60
N SER A 141 0.70 -1.21 -32.66
CA SER A 141 1.78 -1.04 -33.65
C SER A 141 3.06 -0.47 -33.02
N LYS A 142 2.95 0.24 -31.91
CA LYS A 142 4.07 0.86 -31.19
C LYS A 142 4.66 -0.04 -30.11
N GLY A 143 3.95 -1.07 -29.70
CA GLY A 143 4.25 -1.81 -28.48
C GLY A 143 4.22 -0.93 -27.22
N PHE A 144 4.36 -1.53 -26.05
CA PHE A 144 4.43 -0.77 -24.81
C PHE A 144 5.31 -1.43 -23.75
N PHE A 145 5.73 -0.63 -22.79
CA PHE A 145 6.31 -1.07 -21.52
C PHE A 145 5.40 -0.62 -20.39
N LEU A 146 5.05 -1.53 -19.49
CA LEU A 146 4.30 -1.21 -18.28
C LEU A 146 5.03 -1.81 -17.07
N MET A 147 5.40 -0.96 -16.12
CA MET A 147 5.83 -1.39 -14.78
C MET A 147 4.64 -1.33 -13.83
N VAL A 148 4.48 -2.35 -13.01
CA VAL A 148 3.46 -2.44 -11.96
C VAL A 148 4.11 -2.84 -10.66
N GLU A 149 3.93 -2.03 -9.61
CA GLU A 149 4.50 -2.27 -8.29
C GLU A 149 3.42 -2.60 -7.26
N GLY A 150 3.62 -3.71 -6.54
CA GLY A 150 2.91 -4.02 -5.31
C GLY A 150 3.61 -3.42 -4.08
N GLY A 151 3.80 -2.10 -4.04
CA GLY A 151 4.60 -1.42 -3.03
C GLY A 151 4.09 -1.57 -1.59
N LYS A 152 2.83 -1.96 -1.42
CA LYS A 152 2.24 -2.23 -0.10
C LYS A 152 2.68 -3.57 0.49
N ILE A 153 3.24 -4.49 -0.30
CA ILE A 153 3.87 -5.72 0.20
C ILE A 153 5.03 -5.36 1.11
N ASP A 154 5.92 -4.48 0.63
CA ASP A 154 7.05 -3.96 1.41
C ASP A 154 6.61 -3.31 2.72
N TRP A 155 5.61 -2.44 2.67
CA TRP A 155 5.12 -1.75 3.87
C TRP A 155 4.53 -2.70 4.91
N ALA A 156 3.79 -3.73 4.48
CA ALA A 156 3.26 -4.75 5.37
C ALA A 156 4.38 -5.63 5.97
N CYS A 157 5.44 -5.90 5.19
CA CYS A 157 6.64 -6.57 5.67
C CYS A 157 7.41 -5.72 6.68
N HIS A 158 7.53 -4.41 6.46
CA HIS A 158 8.09 -3.48 7.43
C HIS A 158 7.35 -3.50 8.77
N SER A 159 6.04 -3.64 8.75
CA SER A 159 5.22 -3.79 9.94
C SER A 159 5.27 -5.20 10.54
N ASN A 160 5.91 -6.19 9.90
CA ASN A 160 5.84 -7.59 10.29
C ASN A 160 4.39 -8.08 10.46
N ASP A 161 3.47 -7.70 9.56
CA ASP A 161 2.05 -8.05 9.59
C ASP A 161 1.76 -9.13 8.54
N ALA A 162 1.91 -10.41 8.93
CA ALA A 162 1.83 -11.53 8.00
C ALA A 162 0.49 -11.61 7.27
N ALA A 163 -0.63 -11.41 7.96
CA ALA A 163 -1.94 -11.46 7.31
C ALA A 163 -2.07 -10.39 6.23
N THR A 164 -1.63 -9.16 6.50
CA THR A 164 -1.64 -8.07 5.53
C THR A 164 -0.70 -8.36 4.36
N VAL A 165 0.52 -8.89 4.62
CA VAL A 165 1.45 -9.32 3.54
C VAL A 165 0.78 -10.32 2.61
N PHE A 166 0.13 -11.36 3.14
CA PHE A 166 -0.56 -12.34 2.29
C PHE A 166 -1.67 -11.71 1.45
N HIS A 167 -2.42 -10.77 2.00
CA HIS A 167 -3.45 -10.05 1.25
C HIS A 167 -2.86 -9.18 0.14
N GLU A 168 -1.73 -8.50 0.37
CA GLU A 168 -1.05 -7.69 -0.64
C GLU A 168 -0.42 -8.56 -1.75
N VAL A 169 0.17 -9.71 -1.39
CA VAL A 169 0.70 -10.67 -2.37
C VAL A 169 -0.44 -11.23 -3.24
N MET A 170 -1.60 -11.52 -2.65
CA MET A 170 -2.78 -11.96 -3.43
C MET A 170 -3.32 -10.85 -4.34
N ASP A 171 -3.24 -9.58 -3.93
CA ASP A 171 -3.61 -8.44 -4.79
C ASP A 171 -2.66 -8.31 -5.99
N MET A 172 -1.36 -8.52 -5.76
CA MET A 172 -0.34 -8.58 -6.82
C MET A 172 -0.58 -9.78 -7.75
N ASP A 173 -0.88 -10.97 -7.22
CA ASP A 173 -1.22 -12.15 -8.03
C ASP A 173 -2.43 -11.88 -8.93
N ASN A 174 -3.46 -11.22 -8.42
CA ASN A 174 -4.62 -10.81 -9.22
C ASN A 174 -4.26 -9.78 -10.30
N ALA A 175 -3.31 -8.88 -10.03
CA ALA A 175 -2.78 -7.96 -11.03
C ALA A 175 -1.98 -8.68 -12.12
N ILE A 176 -1.17 -9.68 -11.74
CA ILE A 176 -0.43 -10.54 -12.68
C ILE A 176 -1.40 -11.32 -13.58
N LYS A 177 -2.53 -11.82 -13.05
CA LYS A 177 -3.57 -12.49 -13.88
C LYS A 177 -4.09 -11.59 -14.98
N VAL A 178 -4.25 -10.29 -14.73
CA VAL A 178 -4.65 -9.33 -15.78
C VAL A 178 -3.59 -9.22 -16.88
N ALA A 179 -2.32 -9.24 -16.51
CA ALA A 179 -1.24 -9.25 -17.50
C ALA A 179 -1.19 -10.57 -18.26
N TYR A 180 -1.46 -11.69 -17.58
CA TYR A 180 -1.52 -13.01 -18.20
C TYR A 180 -2.71 -13.15 -19.17
N GLU A 181 -3.89 -12.57 -18.85
CA GLU A 181 -5.02 -12.49 -19.80
C GLU A 181 -4.65 -11.75 -21.10
N PHE A 182 -3.79 -10.74 -21.03
CA PHE A 182 -3.26 -10.07 -22.20
C PHE A 182 -2.24 -10.93 -22.95
N TYR A 183 -1.34 -11.61 -22.23
CA TYR A 183 -0.38 -12.56 -22.81
C TYR A 183 -1.09 -13.68 -23.59
N GLU A 184 -2.17 -14.25 -23.08
CA GLU A 184 -2.92 -15.31 -23.78
C GLU A 184 -3.47 -14.86 -25.15
N GLN A 185 -3.71 -13.56 -25.31
CA GLN A 185 -4.15 -12.97 -26.59
C GLN A 185 -2.99 -12.60 -27.52
N HIS A 186 -1.77 -12.42 -26.96
CA HIS A 186 -0.56 -11.97 -27.67
C HIS A 186 0.69 -12.75 -27.23
N PRO A 187 0.70 -14.11 -27.31
CA PRO A 187 1.73 -14.93 -26.65
C PRO A 187 3.11 -14.75 -27.25
N ASP A 188 3.22 -14.51 -28.56
CA ASP A 188 4.49 -14.38 -29.26
C ASP A 188 5.09 -12.97 -29.15
N GLU A 189 4.35 -12.00 -28.61
CA GLU A 189 4.73 -10.58 -28.58
C GLU A 189 4.77 -10.01 -27.17
N THR A 190 4.50 -10.83 -26.14
CA THR A 190 4.39 -10.38 -24.75
C THR A 190 5.45 -11.06 -23.87
N LEU A 191 6.19 -10.28 -23.12
CA LEU A 191 7.06 -10.74 -22.05
C LEU A 191 6.54 -10.22 -20.71
N ILE A 192 6.27 -11.12 -19.78
CA ILE A 192 5.95 -10.80 -18.38
C ILE A 192 7.16 -11.15 -17.51
N VAL A 193 7.63 -10.19 -16.72
CA VAL A 193 8.70 -10.40 -15.75
C VAL A 193 8.14 -10.10 -14.36
N VAL A 194 8.27 -11.06 -13.44
CA VAL A 194 7.90 -10.91 -12.03
C VAL A 194 9.16 -11.02 -11.19
N THR A 195 9.42 -10.02 -10.38
CA THR A 195 10.61 -9.96 -9.53
C THR A 195 10.33 -9.16 -8.27
N ALA A 196 11.19 -9.29 -7.28
CA ALA A 196 11.31 -8.34 -6.16
C ALA A 196 12.57 -7.49 -6.35
N ASP A 197 12.58 -6.32 -5.76
CA ASP A 197 13.74 -5.42 -5.70
C ASP A 197 14.65 -5.76 -4.50
N HIS A 198 14.08 -6.13 -3.35
CA HIS A 198 14.79 -6.56 -2.14
C HIS A 198 13.88 -7.36 -1.20
N GLU A 199 14.46 -7.89 -0.16
CA GLU A 199 13.77 -8.50 0.99
C GLU A 199 13.39 -7.41 2.01
N THR A 200 12.28 -7.61 2.71
CA THR A 200 11.83 -6.75 3.81
C THR A 200 11.23 -7.60 4.93
N GLY A 201 11.68 -7.37 6.17
CA GLY A 201 11.21 -8.06 7.36
C GLY A 201 11.76 -9.48 7.55
N GLY A 202 12.19 -10.15 6.49
CA GLY A 202 12.72 -11.52 6.56
C GLY A 202 11.67 -12.53 7.02
N ILE A 203 10.51 -12.58 6.35
CA ILE A 203 9.42 -13.48 6.71
C ILE A 203 9.85 -14.95 6.61
N VAL A 204 9.58 -15.73 7.66
CA VAL A 204 9.88 -17.16 7.72
C VAL A 204 8.61 -17.93 8.03
N LEU A 205 8.30 -18.91 7.20
CA LEU A 205 7.20 -19.86 7.44
C LEU A 205 7.72 -21.10 8.16
N GLY A 206 7.06 -21.51 9.25
CA GLY A 206 7.44 -22.70 10.01
C GLY A 206 8.36 -22.42 11.20
N LYS A 207 8.21 -21.30 11.87
CA LYS A 207 8.88 -20.99 13.14
C LYS A 207 8.41 -21.96 14.24
N GLY A 208 9.18 -23.00 14.53
CA GLY A 208 8.88 -23.94 15.61
C GLY A 208 8.43 -25.31 15.11
N PRO A 209 7.28 -25.88 15.57
CA PRO A 209 6.81 -27.22 15.19
C PRO A 209 6.61 -27.38 13.69
N TYR A 210 6.60 -28.63 13.22
CA TYR A 210 6.52 -28.97 11.78
C TYR A 210 5.21 -28.62 11.09
N THR A 211 4.17 -28.20 11.83
CA THR A 211 2.84 -27.94 11.27
C THR A 211 2.56 -26.45 11.24
N LEU A 212 2.50 -25.87 10.03
CA LEU A 212 2.03 -24.50 9.82
C LEU A 212 0.54 -24.38 10.12
N ASN A 213 0.14 -23.27 10.71
CA ASN A 213 -1.25 -22.91 10.94
C ASN A 213 -1.63 -21.57 10.27
N LEU A 214 -1.35 -21.45 8.97
CA LEU A 214 -1.65 -20.23 8.20
C LEU A 214 -3.14 -19.88 8.18
N GLN A 215 -4.01 -20.86 8.49
CA GLN A 215 -5.46 -20.59 8.57
C GLN A 215 -5.80 -19.60 9.70
N ALA A 216 -4.99 -19.52 10.75
CA ALA A 216 -5.17 -18.55 11.82
C ALA A 216 -5.14 -17.11 11.31
N LEU A 217 -4.32 -16.80 10.31
CA LEU A 217 -4.21 -15.46 9.72
C LEU A 217 -5.52 -14.96 9.09
N LYS A 218 -6.42 -15.86 8.71
CA LYS A 218 -7.76 -15.48 8.18
C LYS A 218 -8.66 -14.83 9.24
N SER A 219 -8.30 -14.94 10.51
CA SER A 219 -9.04 -14.30 11.60
C SER A 219 -8.75 -12.81 11.71
N GLN A 220 -7.63 -12.34 11.16
CA GLN A 220 -7.34 -10.91 11.07
C GLN A 220 -8.18 -10.27 9.95
N LYS A 221 -8.85 -9.18 10.27
CA LYS A 221 -9.78 -8.48 9.35
C LYS A 221 -9.35 -7.07 9.00
N VAL A 222 -8.29 -6.58 9.62
CA VAL A 222 -7.73 -5.25 9.40
C VAL A 222 -6.21 -5.33 9.46
N SER A 223 -5.51 -4.44 8.76
CA SER A 223 -4.06 -4.28 8.91
C SER A 223 -3.71 -3.73 10.31
N GLU A 224 -2.44 -3.83 10.69
CA GLU A 224 -1.95 -3.18 11.90
C GLU A 224 -2.27 -1.68 11.93
N SER A 225 -2.00 -0.98 10.84
CA SER A 225 -2.33 0.45 10.72
C SER A 225 -3.84 0.71 10.74
N GLY A 226 -4.64 -0.20 10.20
CA GLY A 226 -6.10 -0.16 10.30
C GLY A 226 -6.58 -0.31 11.73
N TYR A 227 -6.01 -1.26 12.48
CA TYR A 227 -6.33 -1.44 13.89
C TYR A 227 -5.86 -0.28 14.76
N THR A 228 -4.70 0.30 14.47
CA THR A 228 -4.22 1.55 15.09
C THR A 228 -5.26 2.67 14.96
N LYS A 229 -5.86 2.84 13.78
CA LYS A 229 -6.94 3.82 13.58
C LYS A 229 -8.18 3.52 14.44
N ILE A 230 -8.58 2.25 14.54
CA ILE A 230 -9.71 1.81 15.38
C ILE A 230 -9.43 2.15 16.84
N VAL A 231 -8.26 1.82 17.37
CA VAL A 231 -7.89 2.13 18.76
C VAL A 231 -7.87 3.64 19.01
N ASN A 232 -7.38 4.44 18.06
CA ASN A 232 -7.38 5.89 18.16
C ASN A 232 -8.79 6.49 18.18
N GLU A 233 -9.71 5.95 17.41
CA GLU A 233 -11.13 6.36 17.50
C GLU A 233 -11.75 5.99 18.86
N LEU A 234 -11.40 4.83 19.42
CA LEU A 234 -11.79 4.46 20.77
C LEU A 234 -11.20 5.43 21.81
N ARG A 235 -9.92 5.81 21.69
CA ARG A 235 -9.29 6.82 22.56
C ARG A 235 -10.04 8.14 22.53
N LYS A 236 -10.40 8.64 21.36
CA LYS A 236 -11.20 9.87 21.21
C LYS A 236 -12.56 9.71 21.86
N LYS A 237 -13.28 8.61 21.57
CA LYS A 237 -14.62 8.35 22.10
C LYS A 237 -14.65 8.26 23.62
N TYR A 238 -13.67 7.63 24.23
CA TYR A 238 -13.58 7.40 25.67
C TYR A 238 -12.62 8.36 26.39
N LYS A 239 -12.15 9.43 25.72
CA LYS A 239 -11.23 10.42 26.30
C LYS A 239 -9.99 9.78 26.95
N ASN A 240 -9.35 8.85 26.23
CA ASN A 240 -8.22 8.03 26.67
C ASN A 240 -8.50 7.08 27.86
N GLN A 241 -9.74 6.88 28.25
CA GLN A 241 -10.14 5.96 29.33
C GLN A 241 -10.94 4.78 28.76
N VAL A 242 -10.40 4.10 27.78
CA VAL A 242 -11.09 2.98 27.10
C VAL A 242 -11.16 1.78 28.06
N PRO A 243 -12.35 1.27 28.41
CA PRO A 243 -12.46 0.08 29.27
C PRO A 243 -11.86 -1.16 28.60
N TRP A 244 -11.26 -2.05 29.40
CA TRP A 244 -10.68 -3.30 28.90
C TRP A 244 -11.68 -4.13 28.08
N GLU A 245 -12.92 -4.24 28.53
CA GLU A 245 -13.96 -5.02 27.83
C GLU A 245 -14.24 -4.47 26.41
N VAL A 246 -14.11 -3.15 26.21
CA VAL A 246 -14.25 -2.53 24.89
C VAL A 246 -13.07 -2.91 24.00
N ILE A 247 -11.85 -2.89 24.52
CA ILE A 247 -10.67 -3.33 23.77
C ILE A 247 -10.73 -4.83 23.48
N LYS A 248 -11.14 -5.64 24.47
CA LYS A 248 -11.31 -7.08 24.31
C LYS A 248 -12.32 -7.42 23.20
N GLN A 249 -13.45 -6.73 23.17
CA GLN A 249 -14.44 -6.90 22.11
C GLN A 249 -13.87 -6.47 20.75
N SER A 250 -13.14 -5.36 20.70
CA SER A 250 -12.48 -4.91 19.46
C SER A 250 -11.44 -5.91 18.95
N LEU A 251 -10.63 -6.49 19.83
CA LEU A 251 -9.69 -7.56 19.49
C LEU A 251 -10.39 -8.82 18.97
N LYS A 252 -11.52 -9.19 19.61
CA LYS A 252 -12.36 -10.28 19.15
C LYS A 252 -12.87 -10.05 17.72
N ASP A 253 -13.40 -8.87 17.46
CA ASP A 253 -14.01 -8.52 16.18
C ASP A 253 -12.99 -8.45 15.04
N ASN A 254 -11.74 -8.02 15.33
CA ASN A 254 -10.73 -7.76 14.32
C ASN A 254 -9.65 -8.85 14.18
N PHE A 255 -9.41 -9.67 15.21
CA PHE A 255 -8.42 -10.74 15.21
C PHE A 255 -9.01 -12.12 15.55
N GLY A 256 -10.30 -12.19 15.91
CA GLY A 256 -10.97 -13.44 16.27
C GLY A 256 -10.55 -13.99 17.64
N PHE A 257 -9.86 -13.21 18.48
CA PHE A 257 -9.43 -13.65 19.82
C PHE A 257 -10.63 -13.95 20.72
N TRP A 258 -10.51 -14.99 21.55
CA TRP A 258 -11.58 -15.55 22.39
C TRP A 258 -12.81 -16.05 21.62
N ASP A 259 -12.66 -16.27 20.30
CA ASP A 259 -13.70 -16.81 19.42
C ASP A 259 -13.11 -17.90 18.52
N SER A 260 -12.76 -17.57 17.28
CA SER A 260 -12.09 -18.48 16.33
C SER A 260 -10.64 -18.79 16.75
N ILE A 261 -10.00 -17.87 17.47
CA ILE A 261 -8.64 -18.03 18.02
C ILE A 261 -8.71 -18.11 19.55
N GLN A 262 -8.32 -19.26 20.12
CA GLN A 262 -8.21 -19.42 21.55
C GLN A 262 -6.83 -18.98 22.02
N LEU A 263 -6.78 -18.03 22.94
CA LEU A 263 -5.53 -17.55 23.54
C LEU A 263 -5.18 -18.39 24.77
N ASN A 264 -3.89 -18.59 24.99
CA ASN A 264 -3.41 -19.12 26.25
C ASN A 264 -3.21 -18.01 27.30
N GLU A 265 -3.03 -18.39 28.57
CA GLU A 265 -2.88 -17.44 29.68
C GLU A 265 -1.74 -16.43 29.48
N LYS A 266 -0.62 -16.83 28.85
CA LYS A 266 0.52 -15.94 28.57
C LYS A 266 0.16 -14.88 27.53
N GLN A 267 -0.56 -15.28 26.48
CA GLN A 267 -1.01 -14.37 25.42
C GLN A 267 -2.03 -13.36 25.95
N GLU A 268 -2.99 -13.81 26.77
CA GLU A 268 -3.96 -12.92 27.41
C GLU A 268 -3.28 -11.94 28.39
N ALA A 269 -2.33 -12.42 29.21
CA ALA A 269 -1.57 -11.58 30.11
C ALA A 269 -0.74 -10.54 29.37
N SER A 270 -0.14 -10.92 28.23
CA SER A 270 0.62 -10.00 27.37
C SER A 270 -0.26 -8.89 26.81
N LEU A 271 -1.41 -9.21 26.25
CA LEU A 271 -2.37 -8.21 25.75
C LEU A 271 -2.85 -7.28 26.88
N LYS A 272 -3.13 -7.84 28.07
CA LYS A 272 -3.58 -7.04 29.22
C LYS A 272 -2.47 -6.10 29.69
N LYS A 273 -1.22 -6.56 29.74
CA LYS A 273 -0.07 -5.72 30.08
C LYS A 273 0.08 -4.54 29.11
N VAL A 274 0.04 -4.82 27.79
CA VAL A 274 0.14 -3.78 26.77
C VAL A 274 -1.02 -2.80 26.86
N TYR A 275 -2.24 -3.30 27.13
CA TYR A 275 -3.39 -2.42 27.39
C TYR A 275 -3.13 -1.51 28.59
N ASP A 276 -2.69 -2.04 29.73
CA ASP A 276 -2.42 -1.26 30.93
C ASP A 276 -1.35 -0.19 30.68
N GLU A 277 -0.33 -0.49 29.88
CA GLU A 277 0.70 0.46 29.48
C GLU A 277 0.14 1.51 28.49
N SER A 278 -0.67 1.12 27.53
CA SER A 278 -1.25 1.99 26.49
C SER A 278 -2.26 2.99 27.04
N PHE A 279 -2.95 2.66 28.13
CA PHE A 279 -3.96 3.50 28.76
C PHE A 279 -3.56 4.00 30.16
N SER A 280 -2.27 3.96 30.50
CA SER A 280 -1.72 4.43 31.79
C SER A 280 -1.68 5.97 31.95
N GLY A 281 -2.22 6.71 31.00
CA GLY A 281 -2.21 8.18 30.98
C GLY A 281 -0.93 8.78 30.37
N LYS A 282 0.00 7.96 29.87
CA LYS A 282 1.11 8.43 29.03
C LYS A 282 0.60 8.72 27.62
N GLU A 283 0.96 9.86 27.06
CA GLU A 283 0.74 10.12 25.64
C GLU A 283 1.59 9.15 24.82
N ILE A 284 0.94 8.44 23.89
CA ILE A 284 1.61 7.64 22.89
C ILE A 284 1.83 8.56 21.69
N ASP A 285 3.07 8.75 21.29
CA ASP A 285 3.41 9.48 20.09
C ASP A 285 3.09 8.63 18.86
N LEU A 286 1.93 8.87 18.28
CA LEU A 286 1.45 8.22 17.06
C LEU A 286 1.89 8.96 15.77
N THR A 287 2.72 10.01 15.90
CA THR A 287 3.20 10.81 14.76
C THR A 287 4.48 10.27 14.15
N LYS A 288 4.95 9.11 14.61
CA LYS A 288 6.15 8.47 14.06
C LYS A 288 5.96 8.12 12.59
N SER A 289 7.08 8.01 11.89
CA SER A 289 7.18 7.85 10.43
C SER A 289 6.22 6.80 9.84
N GLU A 290 6.01 6.84 8.55
CA GLU A 290 5.21 5.94 7.71
C GLU A 290 5.33 4.44 8.09
N TYR A 291 6.47 4.04 8.65
CA TYR A 291 6.85 2.67 9.00
C TYR A 291 6.82 2.37 10.52
N GLN A 292 6.44 3.32 11.38
CA GLN A 292 6.58 3.21 12.84
C GLN A 292 5.37 3.74 13.62
N GLN A 293 4.19 3.65 13.06
CA GLN A 293 2.95 4.15 13.71
C GLN A 293 2.26 3.08 14.55
N ASP A 294 2.99 2.27 15.23
CA ASP A 294 2.47 1.09 15.88
C ASP A 294 1.77 1.43 17.18
N GLU A 295 0.44 1.37 17.17
CA GLU A 295 -0.30 1.23 18.42
C GLU A 295 0.14 -0.08 19.10
N PRO A 296 0.64 -0.04 20.35
CA PRO A 296 1.17 -1.23 21.00
C PRO A 296 0.22 -2.43 21.03
N LEU A 297 -1.10 -2.18 21.15
CA LEU A 297 -2.11 -3.23 21.06
C LEU A 297 -2.21 -3.86 19.67
N ALA A 298 -2.05 -3.07 18.62
CA ALA A 298 -2.03 -3.58 17.24
C ALA A 298 -0.79 -4.45 17.01
N ALA A 299 0.38 -3.95 17.42
CA ALA A 299 1.65 -4.68 17.32
C ALA A 299 1.60 -6.01 18.09
N GLU A 300 1.08 -6.01 19.31
CA GLU A 300 0.98 -7.24 20.11
C GLU A 300 -0.05 -8.23 19.56
N ALA A 301 -1.21 -7.75 19.09
CA ALA A 301 -2.24 -8.62 18.52
C ALA A 301 -1.74 -9.37 17.28
N LYS A 302 -1.10 -8.67 16.32
CA LYS A 302 -0.54 -9.33 15.14
C LYS A 302 0.59 -10.29 15.52
N ARG A 303 1.49 -9.90 16.46
CA ARG A 303 2.56 -10.76 16.92
C ARG A 303 2.03 -12.10 17.50
N ILE A 304 0.98 -12.03 18.31
CA ILE A 304 0.32 -13.23 18.85
C ILE A 304 -0.25 -14.08 17.71
N LEU A 305 -0.90 -13.46 16.72
CA LEU A 305 -1.48 -14.19 15.61
C LEU A 305 -0.42 -14.83 14.72
N ASP A 306 0.69 -14.14 14.46
CA ASP A 306 1.84 -14.68 13.73
C ASP A 306 2.47 -15.87 14.46
N ASP A 307 2.62 -15.78 15.79
CA ASP A 307 3.11 -16.89 16.61
C ASP A 307 2.18 -18.11 16.53
N ILE A 308 0.86 -17.91 16.55
CA ILE A 308 -0.13 -18.99 16.40
C ILE A 308 -0.09 -19.58 14.98
N ALA A 309 0.14 -18.77 13.98
CA ALA A 309 0.28 -19.18 12.59
C ALA A 309 1.63 -19.85 12.28
N LEU A 310 2.59 -19.79 13.20
CA LEU A 310 3.98 -20.22 13.06
C LEU A 310 4.73 -19.46 11.97
N VAL A 311 4.41 -18.17 11.83
CA VAL A 311 5.16 -17.22 11.02
C VAL A 311 6.17 -16.50 11.91
N GLY A 312 7.38 -16.35 11.43
CA GLY A 312 8.44 -15.60 12.09
C GLY A 312 8.99 -14.50 11.19
N TRP A 313 9.71 -13.58 11.83
CA TRP A 313 10.38 -12.47 11.17
C TRP A 313 11.85 -12.47 11.63
N THR A 314 12.77 -12.32 10.69
CA THR A 314 14.22 -12.34 10.98
C THR A 314 14.81 -10.95 11.13
N LEU A 315 14.10 -9.95 10.60
CA LEU A 315 14.50 -8.55 10.65
C LEU A 315 13.37 -7.73 11.32
N SER A 316 13.73 -6.93 12.32
CA SER A 316 12.86 -5.89 12.82
C SER A 316 13.28 -4.55 12.21
N LEU A 317 12.34 -3.63 12.06
CA LEU A 317 12.54 -2.28 11.51
C LEU A 317 13.68 -1.47 12.14
N ILE A 318 14.13 -1.84 13.33
CA ILE A 318 15.17 -1.11 14.08
C ILE A 318 16.55 -1.23 13.40
N HIS A 319 16.72 -2.12 12.42
CA HIS A 319 18.02 -2.47 11.86
C HIS A 319 18.16 -2.15 10.35
N ILE A 320 17.17 -1.51 9.74
CA ILE A 320 17.22 -0.98 8.39
C ILE A 320 17.14 0.55 8.44
#